data_c9a49f4b984cddacc0b192e1a37f3445
#
_entry.id   c9a49f4b984cddacc0b192e1a37f3445
#
_cell.length_a   1.000
_cell.length_b   1.000
_cell.length_c   1.000
_cell.angle_alpha   90.00
_cell.angle_beta   90.00
_cell.angle_gamma   90.00
#
_symmetry.space_group_name_H-M   'P 1'
#
loop_
_entity.id
_entity.type
_entity.pdbx_description
1 polymer ?
#
loop_
_entity_poly.entity_id
_entity_poly.type
_entity_poly.pdbx_seq_one_letter_code
_entity_poly.pdbx_strand_id
1 'polypeptide(L)'
;DLSLLPVEDFKSIAGKGVIGKITGKTVAIGNQKLLSDLKIDLGIALEKAESLHQQGQTVLYLAMDEKLAGVLAVSDVIKTSTKEAIEMLHKDGVRIVMVTGDNKTTARAVGQALGIDEIEAEVLPENKNKIIKDLQAEGRIVAMAGDGINDAPALAQANVGIAMELALILP
;
A
#
# COMPACT_ATOMS: atom_id res chain seq x y z
N ASP A 1 -14.74 21.81 14.71
CA ASP A 1 -13.28 21.89 14.45
C ASP A 1 -12.55 21.18 15.56
N LEU A 2 -11.77 20.16 15.22
CA LEU A 2 -10.86 19.49 16.14
C LEU A 2 -9.53 20.24 16.10
N SER A 3 -9.10 20.81 17.23
CA SER A 3 -7.74 21.36 17.34
C SER A 3 -6.74 20.22 17.46
N LEU A 4 -5.68 20.25 16.63
CA LEU A 4 -4.60 19.29 16.70
C LEU A 4 -3.80 19.52 17.98
N LEU A 5 -3.55 18.45 18.73
CA LEU A 5 -2.69 18.48 19.91
C LEU A 5 -1.22 18.35 19.49
N PRO A 6 -0.28 19.01 20.20
CA PRO A 6 1.14 18.84 19.94
C PRO A 6 1.59 17.41 20.24
N VAL A 7 2.49 16.91 19.41
CA VAL A 7 3.11 15.58 19.56
C VAL A 7 4.55 15.78 20.01
N GLU A 8 4.92 15.14 21.11
CA GLU A 8 6.28 15.10 21.66
C GLU A 8 6.93 13.74 21.32
N ASP A 9 8.26 13.66 21.33
CA ASP A 9 9.05 12.44 21.12
C ASP A 9 8.66 11.66 19.85
N PHE A 10 8.28 12.36 18.77
CA PHE A 10 7.85 11.72 17.53
C PHE A 10 8.95 10.88 16.89
N LYS A 11 8.63 9.64 16.54
CA LYS A 11 9.52 8.70 15.83
C LYS A 11 8.76 8.03 14.70
N SER A 12 9.33 8.07 13.49
CA SER A 12 8.88 7.26 12.37
C SER A 12 9.73 6.00 12.27
N ILE A 13 9.08 4.84 12.16
CA ILE A 13 9.71 3.52 12.02
C ILE A 13 9.39 3.02 10.62
N ALA A 14 10.40 3.02 9.76
CA ALA A 14 10.24 2.68 8.34
C ALA A 14 9.55 1.31 8.16
N GLY A 15 8.52 1.28 7.32
CA GLY A 15 7.75 0.07 7.01
C GLY A 15 6.88 -0.46 8.16
N LYS A 16 6.78 0.25 9.30
CA LYS A 16 5.99 -0.20 10.45
C LYS A 16 4.96 0.82 10.93
N GLY A 17 5.32 2.10 11.05
CA GLY A 17 4.42 3.14 11.52
C GLY A 17 5.11 4.25 12.31
N VAL A 18 4.37 4.91 13.17
CA VAL A 18 4.84 6.07 13.96
C VAL A 18 4.50 5.90 15.45
N ILE A 19 5.33 6.51 16.31
CA ILE A 19 5.15 6.56 17.75
C ILE A 19 5.38 8.00 18.20
N GLY A 20 4.63 8.47 19.17
CA GLY A 20 4.83 9.77 19.79
C GLY A 20 4.13 9.88 21.13
N LYS A 21 4.26 11.02 21.80
CA LYS A 21 3.53 11.33 23.02
C LYS A 21 2.53 12.45 22.79
N ILE A 22 1.31 12.29 23.24
CA ILE A 22 0.25 13.28 23.23
C ILE A 22 -0.30 13.42 24.63
N THR A 23 -0.18 14.61 25.23
CA THR A 23 -0.63 14.87 26.61
C THR A 23 -0.10 13.86 27.64
N GLY A 24 1.19 13.52 27.53
CA GLY A 24 1.87 12.56 28.41
C GLY A 24 1.60 11.08 28.13
N LYS A 25 0.69 10.74 27.21
CA LYS A 25 0.38 9.34 26.82
C LYS A 25 1.19 8.93 25.60
N THR A 26 1.74 7.72 25.64
CA THR A 26 2.39 7.14 24.46
C THR A 26 1.34 6.66 23.47
N VAL A 27 1.40 7.15 22.24
CA VAL A 27 0.51 6.77 21.14
C VAL A 27 1.33 6.16 20.02
N ALA A 28 0.89 5.03 19.50
CA ALA A 28 1.50 4.37 18.35
C ALA A 28 0.42 4.09 17.28
N ILE A 29 0.75 4.38 16.03
CA ILE A 29 -0.09 4.04 14.87
C ILE A 29 0.78 3.29 13.87
N GLY A 30 0.35 2.11 13.45
CA GLY A 30 1.10 1.33 12.48
C GLY A 30 0.50 -0.03 12.18
N ASN A 31 1.28 -0.84 11.46
CA ASN A 31 0.89 -2.20 11.10
C ASN A 31 1.07 -3.19 12.27
N GLN A 32 0.69 -4.44 12.05
CA GLN A 32 0.81 -5.51 13.03
C GLN A 32 2.26 -5.69 13.54
N LYS A 33 3.28 -5.49 12.67
CA LYS A 33 4.69 -5.63 13.05
C LYS A 33 5.10 -4.60 14.10
N LEU A 34 4.63 -3.35 13.97
CA LEU A 34 4.88 -2.31 14.98
C LEU A 34 4.34 -2.72 16.34
N LEU A 35 3.08 -3.17 16.41
CA LEU A 35 2.44 -3.52 17.67
C LEU A 35 3.05 -4.77 18.31
N SER A 36 3.47 -5.73 17.47
CA SER A 36 4.23 -6.90 17.93
C SER A 36 5.57 -6.52 18.56
N ASP A 37 6.33 -5.59 17.95
CA ASP A 37 7.58 -5.08 18.53
C ASP A 37 7.36 -4.38 19.88
N LEU A 38 6.22 -3.70 20.02
CA LEU A 38 5.78 -3.04 21.25
C LEU A 38 5.15 -4.02 22.27
N LYS A 39 5.05 -5.31 21.93
CA LYS A 39 4.44 -6.38 22.76
C LYS A 39 2.98 -6.10 23.12
N ILE A 40 2.25 -5.42 22.23
CA ILE A 40 0.83 -5.10 22.42
C ILE A 40 -0.01 -6.24 21.85
N ASP A 41 -0.87 -6.81 22.69
CA ASP A 41 -1.81 -7.85 22.28
C ASP A 41 -2.93 -7.26 21.41
N LEU A 42 -3.14 -7.85 20.24
CA LEU A 42 -4.18 -7.43 19.30
C LEU A 42 -5.52 -8.15 19.54
N GLY A 43 -5.51 -9.30 20.21
CA GLY A 43 -6.72 -10.06 20.54
C GLY A 43 -7.66 -10.23 19.34
N ILE A 44 -8.94 -9.97 19.57
CA ILE A 44 -10.01 -10.08 18.53
C ILE A 44 -9.85 -9.10 17.35
N ALA A 45 -8.99 -8.09 17.47
CA ALA A 45 -8.77 -7.15 16.38
C ALA A 45 -8.06 -7.79 15.17
N LEU A 46 -7.37 -8.92 15.37
CA LEU A 46 -6.76 -9.68 14.26
C LEU A 46 -7.83 -10.23 13.31
N GLU A 47 -8.91 -10.82 13.84
CA GLU A 47 -10.00 -11.35 13.01
C GLU A 47 -10.70 -10.24 12.24
N LYS A 48 -10.92 -9.09 12.90
CA LYS A 48 -11.51 -7.92 12.26
C LYS A 48 -10.62 -7.35 11.17
N ALA A 49 -9.31 -7.28 11.42
CA ALA A 49 -8.33 -6.83 10.45
C ALA A 49 -8.29 -7.74 9.21
N GLU A 50 -8.33 -9.06 9.40
CA GLU A 50 -8.37 -10.01 8.29
C GLU A 50 -9.62 -9.81 7.43
N SER A 51 -10.80 -9.62 8.04
CA SER A 51 -12.03 -9.30 7.32
C SER A 51 -11.92 -8.01 6.50
N LEU A 52 -11.24 -6.97 7.03
CA LEU A 52 -11.02 -5.71 6.33
C LEU A 52 -10.01 -5.86 5.20
N HIS A 53 -8.94 -6.67 5.39
CA HIS A 53 -8.00 -7.00 4.33
C HIS A 53 -8.67 -7.74 3.16
N GLN A 54 -9.59 -8.67 3.45
CA GLN A 54 -10.38 -9.38 2.43
C GLN A 54 -11.28 -8.43 1.61
N GLN A 55 -11.60 -7.25 2.16
CA GLN A 55 -12.32 -6.19 1.47
C GLN A 55 -11.38 -5.21 0.71
N GLY A 56 -10.10 -5.53 0.62
CA GLY A 56 -9.11 -4.69 -0.07
C GLY A 56 -8.66 -3.46 0.74
N GLN A 57 -8.87 -3.45 2.07
CA GLN A 57 -8.51 -2.31 2.91
C GLN A 57 -7.15 -2.50 3.58
N THR A 58 -6.38 -1.44 3.68
CA THR A 58 -5.16 -1.40 4.49
C THR A 58 -5.55 -1.13 5.95
N VAL A 59 -5.06 -1.97 6.85
CA VAL A 59 -5.39 -1.88 8.27
C VAL A 59 -4.21 -1.33 9.06
N LEU A 60 -4.48 -0.29 9.83
CA LEU A 60 -3.58 0.28 10.82
C LEU A 60 -4.16 0.08 12.22
N TYR A 61 -3.30 -0.20 13.17
CA TYR A 61 -3.65 -0.34 14.57
C TYR A 61 -3.24 0.92 15.33
N LEU A 62 -4.13 1.40 16.18
CA LEU A 62 -3.88 2.48 17.12
C LEU A 62 -3.69 1.88 18.51
N ALA A 63 -2.57 2.20 19.13
CA ALA A 63 -2.31 1.84 20.53
C ALA A 63 -2.09 3.07 21.38
N MET A 64 -2.46 3.01 22.65
CA MET A 64 -2.26 4.04 23.64
C MET A 64 -1.86 3.40 24.97
N ASP A 65 -0.74 3.86 25.55
CA ASP A 65 -0.19 3.36 26.83
C ASP A 65 -0.13 1.82 26.86
N GLU A 66 0.54 1.22 25.86
CA GLU A 66 0.77 -0.22 25.71
C GLU A 66 -0.50 -1.08 25.52
N LYS A 67 -1.64 -0.46 25.25
CA LYS A 67 -2.91 -1.15 24.99
C LYS A 67 -3.44 -0.81 23.59
N LEU A 68 -4.04 -1.78 22.93
CA LEU A 68 -4.78 -1.53 21.71
C LEU A 68 -5.97 -0.62 21.98
N ALA A 69 -6.01 0.53 21.32
CA ALA A 69 -7.09 1.51 21.44
C ALA A 69 -8.10 1.41 20.27
N GLY A 70 -7.66 0.97 19.09
CA GLY A 70 -8.55 0.84 17.95
C GLY A 70 -7.87 0.31 16.68
N VAL A 71 -8.69 0.15 15.65
CA VAL A 71 -8.28 -0.25 14.31
C VAL A 71 -8.79 0.80 13.33
N LEU A 72 -7.91 1.24 12.44
CA LEU A 72 -8.20 2.15 11.35
C LEU A 72 -8.11 1.36 10.04
N ALA A 73 -9.14 1.43 9.22
CA ALA A 73 -9.11 0.86 7.89
C ALA A 73 -9.06 1.98 6.85
N VAL A 74 -8.09 1.89 5.97
CA VAL A 74 -7.90 2.85 4.87
C VAL A 74 -8.04 2.08 3.56
N SER A 75 -8.83 2.58 2.64
CA SER A 75 -8.92 2.04 1.29
C SER A 75 -8.77 3.18 0.29
N ASP A 76 -7.96 2.94 -0.73
CA ASP A 76 -7.97 3.80 -1.90
C ASP A 76 -9.25 3.55 -2.68
N VAL A 77 -9.91 4.63 -3.06
CA VAL A 77 -11.08 4.53 -3.92
C VAL A 77 -10.60 4.24 -5.35
N ILE A 78 -10.89 3.03 -5.83
CA ILE A 78 -10.65 2.70 -7.23
C ILE A 78 -11.45 3.68 -8.09
N LYS A 79 -10.77 4.42 -8.97
CA LYS A 79 -11.43 5.34 -9.89
C LYS A 79 -12.37 4.55 -10.81
N THR A 80 -13.56 5.05 -11.06
CA THR A 80 -14.56 4.39 -11.91
C THR A 80 -14.04 4.10 -13.32
N SER A 81 -13.17 4.98 -13.86
CA SER A 81 -12.54 4.82 -15.17
C SER A 81 -11.46 3.72 -15.21
N THR A 82 -10.98 3.22 -14.06
CA THR A 82 -9.88 2.23 -14.02
C THR A 82 -10.31 0.91 -14.66
N LYS A 83 -11.51 0.43 -14.32
CA LYS A 83 -12.01 -0.83 -14.87
C LYS A 83 -12.18 -0.77 -16.39
N GLU A 84 -12.74 0.32 -16.91
CA GLU A 84 -12.89 0.56 -18.34
C GLU A 84 -11.53 0.60 -19.05
N ALA A 85 -10.54 1.28 -18.46
CA ALA A 85 -9.19 1.35 -19.01
C ALA A 85 -8.53 -0.04 -19.08
N ILE A 86 -8.68 -0.86 -18.04
CA ILE A 86 -8.17 -2.24 -18.02
C ILE A 86 -8.84 -3.08 -19.12
N GLU A 87 -10.16 -2.99 -19.25
CA GLU A 87 -10.90 -3.68 -20.31
C GLU A 87 -10.45 -3.27 -21.71
N MET A 88 -10.13 -1.99 -21.92
CA MET A 88 -9.57 -1.51 -23.20
C MET A 88 -8.19 -2.09 -23.47
N LEU A 89 -7.30 -2.10 -22.48
CA LEU A 89 -5.97 -2.69 -22.61
C LEU A 89 -6.04 -4.20 -22.93
N HIS A 90 -6.94 -4.94 -22.29
CA HIS A 90 -7.17 -6.35 -22.60
C HIS A 90 -7.66 -6.58 -24.03
N LYS A 91 -8.54 -5.71 -24.56
CA LYS A 91 -8.99 -5.78 -25.98
C LYS A 91 -7.83 -5.59 -26.95
N ASP A 92 -6.83 -4.80 -26.56
CA ASP A 92 -5.61 -4.58 -27.35
C ASP A 92 -4.55 -5.68 -27.11
N GLY A 93 -4.89 -6.74 -26.36
CA GLY A 93 -3.99 -7.88 -26.08
C GLY A 93 -2.91 -7.60 -25.05
N VAL A 94 -3.05 -6.52 -24.27
CA VAL A 94 -2.08 -6.17 -23.21
C VAL A 94 -2.40 -6.97 -21.93
N ARG A 95 -1.37 -7.66 -21.40
CA ARG A 95 -1.44 -8.29 -20.07
C ARG A 95 -1.09 -7.27 -19.01
N ILE A 96 -1.80 -7.30 -17.89
CA ILE A 96 -1.65 -6.34 -16.81
C ILE A 96 -1.08 -7.02 -15.58
N VAL A 97 0.07 -6.52 -15.10
CA VAL A 97 0.74 -6.97 -13.89
C VAL A 97 0.65 -5.86 -12.84
N MET A 98 0.02 -6.12 -11.71
CA MET A 98 0.00 -5.20 -10.58
C MET A 98 1.18 -5.49 -9.66
N VAL A 99 2.02 -4.49 -9.41
CA VAL A 99 3.17 -4.57 -8.49
C VAL A 99 2.93 -3.63 -7.32
N THR A 100 2.74 -4.17 -6.12
CA THR A 100 2.38 -3.38 -4.92
C THR A 100 3.16 -3.81 -3.68
N GLY A 101 3.36 -2.86 -2.76
CA GLY A 101 3.86 -3.12 -1.41
C GLY A 101 2.80 -3.63 -0.44
N ASP A 102 1.53 -3.65 -0.84
CA ASP A 102 0.43 -4.13 0.00
C ASP A 102 0.55 -5.63 0.30
N ASN A 103 -0.12 -6.06 1.37
CA ASN A 103 -0.21 -7.49 1.68
C ASN A 103 -0.97 -8.26 0.60
N LYS A 104 -0.70 -9.57 0.51
CA LYS A 104 -1.26 -10.45 -0.53
C LYS A 104 -2.79 -10.47 -0.55
N THR A 105 -3.45 -10.40 0.61
CA THR A 105 -4.90 -10.45 0.71
C THR A 105 -5.54 -9.21 0.09
N THR A 106 -5.05 -8.02 0.46
CA THR A 106 -5.49 -6.74 -0.11
C THR A 106 -5.23 -6.68 -1.62
N ALA A 107 -4.00 -7.02 -2.03
CA ALA A 107 -3.61 -7.00 -3.43
C ALA A 107 -4.50 -7.92 -4.30
N ARG A 108 -4.81 -9.13 -3.80
CA ARG A 108 -5.71 -10.07 -4.50
C ARG A 108 -7.13 -9.53 -4.60
N ALA A 109 -7.68 -8.94 -3.53
CA ALA A 109 -9.01 -8.35 -3.55
C ALA A 109 -9.14 -7.25 -4.61
N VAL A 110 -8.17 -6.32 -4.63
CA VAL A 110 -8.11 -5.24 -5.63
C VAL A 110 -7.93 -5.80 -7.05
N GLY A 111 -6.98 -6.72 -7.24
CA GLY A 111 -6.69 -7.30 -8.53
C GLY A 111 -7.88 -8.07 -9.12
N GLN A 112 -8.60 -8.83 -8.30
CA GLN A 112 -9.83 -9.52 -8.71
C GLN A 112 -10.95 -8.53 -9.10
N ALA A 113 -11.13 -7.47 -8.30
CA ALA A 113 -12.15 -6.45 -8.59
C ALA A 113 -11.89 -5.72 -9.92
N LEU A 114 -10.61 -5.57 -10.30
CA LEU A 114 -10.15 -4.89 -11.52
C LEU A 114 -9.95 -5.83 -12.71
N GLY A 115 -9.87 -7.14 -12.51
CA GLY A 115 -9.55 -8.10 -13.58
C GLY A 115 -8.07 -8.10 -13.97
N ILE A 116 -7.17 -7.87 -13.01
CA ILE A 116 -5.71 -7.91 -13.23
C ILE A 116 -5.24 -9.35 -13.49
N ASP A 117 -4.35 -9.54 -14.46
CA ASP A 117 -3.89 -10.87 -14.87
C ASP A 117 -2.86 -11.48 -13.92
N GLU A 118 -1.92 -10.66 -13.42
CA GLU A 118 -0.84 -11.10 -12.54
C GLU A 118 -0.68 -10.12 -11.38
N ILE A 119 -0.38 -10.62 -10.17
CA ILE A 119 -0.27 -9.78 -8.96
C ILE A 119 1.03 -10.14 -8.23
N GLU A 120 1.91 -9.15 -8.10
CA GLU A 120 3.13 -9.19 -7.29
C GLU A 120 2.91 -8.29 -6.06
N ALA A 121 2.67 -8.92 -4.91
CA ALA A 121 2.38 -8.25 -3.64
C ALA A 121 3.56 -8.31 -2.68
N GLU A 122 3.56 -7.46 -1.64
CA GLU A 122 4.63 -7.35 -0.63
C GLU A 122 5.99 -7.00 -1.24
N VAL A 123 5.99 -6.30 -2.38
CA VAL A 123 7.19 -5.93 -3.12
C VAL A 123 7.81 -4.69 -2.50
N LEU A 124 9.08 -4.80 -2.10
CA LEU A 124 9.85 -3.66 -1.64
C LEU A 124 10.21 -2.74 -2.84
N PRO A 125 10.35 -1.42 -2.63
CA PRO A 125 10.66 -0.49 -3.71
C PRO A 125 11.87 -0.89 -4.56
N GLU A 126 12.94 -1.37 -3.93
CA GLU A 126 14.17 -1.85 -4.59
C GLU A 126 13.95 -3.09 -5.49
N ASN A 127 12.92 -3.88 -5.23
CA ASN A 127 12.63 -5.12 -5.97
C ASN A 127 11.74 -4.89 -7.21
N LYS A 128 11.08 -3.75 -7.33
CA LYS A 128 10.24 -3.45 -8.50
C LYS A 128 11.03 -3.49 -9.82
N ASN A 129 12.25 -2.95 -9.81
CA ASN A 129 13.13 -3.00 -10.99
C ASN A 129 13.47 -4.44 -11.41
N LYS A 130 13.66 -5.35 -10.43
CA LYS A 130 13.93 -6.76 -10.73
C LYS A 130 12.77 -7.41 -11.46
N ILE A 131 11.54 -7.17 -11.03
CA ILE A 131 10.34 -7.70 -11.70
C ILE A 131 10.29 -7.27 -13.18
N ILE A 132 10.59 -6.00 -13.47
CA ILE A 132 10.65 -5.53 -14.87
C ILE A 132 11.72 -6.30 -15.68
N LYS A 133 12.90 -6.49 -15.11
CA LYS A 133 13.97 -7.26 -15.77
C LYS A 133 13.57 -8.71 -16.01
N ASP A 134 12.95 -9.35 -15.05
CA ASP A 134 12.49 -10.73 -15.15
C ASP A 134 11.46 -10.88 -16.28
N LEU A 135 10.48 -9.99 -16.37
CA LEU A 135 9.50 -9.94 -17.46
C LEU A 135 10.15 -9.71 -18.82
N GLN A 136 11.14 -8.81 -18.90
CA GLN A 136 11.90 -8.57 -20.13
C GLN A 136 12.74 -9.79 -20.53
N ALA A 137 13.31 -10.52 -19.57
CA ALA A 137 14.08 -11.75 -19.84
C ALA A 137 13.21 -12.89 -20.41
N GLU A 138 11.88 -12.86 -20.12
CA GLU A 138 10.90 -13.74 -20.75
C GLU A 138 10.52 -13.31 -22.20
N GLY A 139 11.17 -12.27 -22.73
CA GLY A 139 10.93 -11.75 -24.07
C GLY A 139 9.72 -10.81 -24.16
N ARG A 140 9.19 -10.33 -23.04
CA ARG A 140 8.04 -9.39 -23.01
C ARG A 140 8.51 -7.94 -23.26
N ILE A 141 7.69 -7.17 -23.94
CA ILE A 141 7.82 -5.71 -24.02
C ILE A 141 7.02 -5.13 -22.86
N VAL A 142 7.70 -4.45 -21.94
CA VAL A 142 7.12 -4.01 -20.68
C VAL A 142 6.92 -2.49 -20.67
N ALA A 143 5.68 -2.05 -20.44
CA ALA A 143 5.37 -0.69 -20.05
C ALA A 143 5.17 -0.65 -18.51
N MET A 144 5.80 0.31 -17.86
CA MET A 144 5.66 0.55 -16.41
C MET A 144 4.98 1.89 -16.18
N ALA A 145 3.90 1.88 -15.40
CA ALA A 145 3.25 3.10 -14.92
C ALA A 145 3.43 3.21 -13.39
N GLY A 146 3.81 4.37 -12.89
CA GLY A 146 4.04 4.60 -11.46
C GLY A 146 4.12 6.09 -11.11
N ASP A 147 4.15 6.42 -9.80
CA ASP A 147 4.18 7.79 -9.29
C ASP A 147 5.54 8.51 -9.43
N GLY A 148 6.55 7.82 -9.87
CA GLY A 148 7.86 8.35 -10.23
C GLY A 148 8.89 8.46 -9.11
N ILE A 149 8.52 8.63 -7.88
CA ILE A 149 9.48 8.87 -6.78
C ILE A 149 10.18 7.56 -6.37
N ASN A 150 9.40 6.56 -5.98
CA ASN A 150 9.91 5.26 -5.56
C ASN A 150 10.04 4.28 -6.74
N ASP A 151 9.39 4.57 -7.86
CA ASP A 151 9.32 3.72 -9.04
C ASP A 151 10.34 4.12 -10.13
N ALA A 152 11.11 5.21 -9.93
CA ALA A 152 12.04 5.73 -10.93
C ALA A 152 13.00 4.67 -11.52
N PRO A 153 13.61 3.77 -10.74
CA PRO A 153 14.47 2.72 -11.31
C PRO A 153 13.70 1.69 -12.18
N ALA A 154 12.44 1.38 -11.82
CA ALA A 154 11.59 0.47 -12.57
C ALA A 154 11.06 1.13 -13.86
N LEU A 155 10.66 2.40 -13.77
CA LEU A 155 10.25 3.21 -14.92
C LEU A 155 11.38 3.35 -15.96
N ALA A 156 12.62 3.60 -15.50
CA ALA A 156 13.78 3.71 -16.37
C ALA A 156 14.20 2.36 -17.00
N GLN A 157 13.93 1.24 -16.32
CA GLN A 157 14.23 -0.10 -16.83
C GLN A 157 13.23 -0.55 -17.89
N ALA A 158 11.96 -0.17 -17.78
CA ALA A 158 10.90 -0.59 -18.69
C ALA A 158 11.17 -0.12 -20.13
N ASN A 159 10.60 -0.83 -21.13
CA ASN A 159 10.65 -0.39 -22.53
C ASN A 159 9.88 0.93 -22.73
N VAL A 160 8.82 1.12 -21.95
CA VAL A 160 8.05 2.37 -21.89
C VAL A 160 7.80 2.71 -20.43
N GLY A 161 8.32 3.84 -19.95
CA GLY A 161 8.04 4.37 -18.62
C GLY A 161 6.97 5.45 -18.68
N ILE A 162 5.93 5.33 -17.86
CA ILE A 162 4.82 6.29 -17.74
C ILE A 162 4.81 6.82 -16.32
N ALA A 163 5.36 8.02 -16.10
CA ALA A 163 5.29 8.69 -14.82
C ALA A 163 3.89 9.31 -14.63
N MET A 164 3.21 8.93 -13.55
CA MET A 164 1.91 9.49 -13.17
C MET A 164 2.14 10.61 -12.17
N GLU A 165 1.71 11.81 -12.50
CA GLU A 165 1.74 12.95 -11.58
C GLU A 165 0.56 12.83 -10.60
N LEU A 166 0.85 12.78 -9.30
CA LEU A 166 -0.14 13.03 -8.27
C LEU A 166 -0.51 14.52 -8.36
N ALA A 167 -1.64 14.84 -8.95
CA ALA A 167 -2.19 16.17 -8.85
C ALA A 167 -2.48 16.46 -7.37
N LEU A 168 -1.53 17.09 -6.68
CA LEU A 168 -1.78 17.71 -5.39
C LEU A 168 -2.76 18.86 -5.63
N ILE A 169 -4.05 18.61 -5.44
CA ILE A 169 -5.02 19.69 -5.26
C ILE A 169 -4.71 20.27 -3.89
N LEU A 170 -3.86 21.29 -3.86
CA LEU A 170 -3.73 22.15 -2.70
C LEU A 170 -5.02 22.97 -2.59
N PRO A 171 -5.60 23.06 -1.39
CA PRO A 171 -6.80 23.88 -1.15
C PRO A 171 -6.53 25.37 -1.33
#